data_2cade9604b951a9bdf3fe8d900e129e2
#
_entry.id   2cade9604b951a9bdf3fe8d900e129e2
#
_cell.length_a   1.000
_cell.length_b   1.000
_cell.length_c   1.000
_cell.angle_alpha   90.00
_cell.angle_beta   90.00
_cell.angle_gamma   90.00
#
_symmetry.space_group_name_H-M   'P 1'
#
loop_
_entity.id
_entity.type
_entity.pdbx_description
1 polymer ?
#
loop_
_entity_poly.entity_id
_entity_poly.type
_entity_poly.pdbx_seq_one_letter_code
_entity_poly.pdbx_strand_id
1 'polypeptide(L)' 'MIRPRRIKVLVVDDSAIVRKILTDAISAEEDLEVVGTAPDPFIARDKILALKPDV' A
#
# COMPACT_ATOMS: atom_id res chain seq x y z
N MET A 1 -9.71 -16.09 -18.61
CA MET A 1 -9.11 -16.47 -17.31
C MET A 1 -9.43 -15.40 -16.28
N ILE A 2 -9.95 -15.80 -15.13
CA ILE A 2 -10.28 -14.88 -14.05
C ILE A 2 -9.04 -14.70 -13.18
N ARG A 3 -8.62 -13.43 -13.00
CA ARG A 3 -7.52 -13.13 -12.09
C ARG A 3 -8.02 -13.18 -10.66
N PRO A 4 -7.26 -13.76 -9.73
CA PRO A 4 -7.58 -13.64 -8.33
C PRO A 4 -7.52 -12.17 -7.91
N ARG A 5 -8.34 -11.81 -6.94
CA ARG A 5 -8.33 -10.47 -6.38
C ARG A 5 -6.96 -10.18 -5.74
N ARG A 6 -6.41 -9.02 -6.04
CA ARG A 6 -5.16 -8.58 -5.43
C ARG A 6 -5.39 -8.15 -3.98
N ILE A 7 -4.39 -8.40 -3.16
CA ILE A 7 -4.37 -7.92 -1.79
C ILE A 7 -3.97 -6.45 -1.81
N LYS A 8 -4.81 -5.60 -1.25
CA LYS A 8 -4.57 -4.15 -1.22
C LYS A 8 -3.69 -3.79 -0.04
N VAL A 9 -2.58 -3.13 -0.31
CA VAL A 9 -1.57 -2.78 0.69
C VAL A 9 -1.44 -1.28 0.80
N LEU A 10 -1.45 -0.76 2.03
CA LEU A 10 -1.10 0.62 2.33
C LEU A 10 0.27 0.63 2.99
N VAL A 11 1.20 1.40 2.44
CA VAL A 11 2.57 1.52 2.97
C VAL A 11 2.65 2.76 3.84
N VAL A 12 3.01 2.58 5.11
CA VAL A 12 3.12 3.68 6.06
C VAL A 12 4.54 3.72 6.61
N ASP A 13 5.25 4.82 6.38
CA ASP A 13 6.60 5.03 6.89
C ASP A 13 6.94 6.51 6.77
N ASP A 14 7.68 7.05 7.74
CA ASP A 14 8.07 8.45 7.73
C ASP A 14 9.20 8.75 6.73
N SER A 15 9.88 7.74 6.22
CA SER A 15 10.93 7.89 5.24
C SER A 15 10.38 7.76 3.82
N ALA A 16 10.54 8.80 3.01
CA ALA A 16 10.14 8.76 1.61
C ALA A 16 10.92 7.70 0.82
N ILE A 17 12.19 7.50 1.16
CA ILE A 17 13.03 6.50 0.49
C ILE A 17 12.53 5.09 0.82
N VAL A 18 12.23 4.82 2.09
CA VAL A 18 11.71 3.52 2.52
C VAL A 18 10.36 3.25 1.87
N ARG A 19 9.46 4.26 1.83
CA ARG A 19 8.16 4.10 1.17
C ARG A 19 8.31 3.72 -0.29
N LYS A 20 9.26 4.35 -0.98
CA LYS A 20 9.50 4.01 -2.39
C LYS A 20 10.04 2.60 -2.55
N ILE A 21 11.01 2.21 -1.73
CA ILE A 21 11.59 0.86 -1.78
C ILE A 21 10.51 -0.19 -1.54
N LEU A 22 9.68 0.00 -0.51
CA LEU A 22 8.61 -0.94 -0.19
C LEU A 22 7.55 -0.99 -1.28
N THR A 23 7.18 0.18 -1.82
CA THR A 23 6.20 0.25 -2.90
C THR A 23 6.69 -0.50 -4.13
N ASP A 24 7.94 -0.30 -4.52
CA ASP A 24 8.51 -0.98 -5.67
C ASP A 24 8.59 -2.50 -5.44
N ALA A 25 9.02 -2.92 -4.25
CA ALA A 25 9.14 -4.34 -3.91
C ALA A 25 7.78 -5.04 -3.89
N ILE A 26 6.78 -4.40 -3.28
CA ILE A 26 5.44 -4.97 -3.19
C ILE A 26 4.75 -4.98 -4.56
N SER A 27 4.95 -3.92 -5.34
CA SER A 27 4.33 -3.80 -6.66
C SER A 27 4.91 -4.82 -7.67
N ALA A 28 6.07 -5.39 -7.37
CA ALA A 28 6.65 -6.46 -8.20
C ALA A 28 5.90 -7.79 -8.05
N GLU A 29 5.11 -7.95 -6.98
CA GLU A 29 4.32 -9.16 -6.76
C GLU A 29 2.97 -9.04 -7.46
N GLU A 30 2.57 -10.11 -8.18
CA GLU A 30 1.34 -10.08 -8.98
C GLU A 30 0.07 -10.05 -8.12
N ASP A 31 0.11 -10.62 -6.94
CA ASP A 31 -1.04 -10.73 -6.06
C ASP A 31 -1.16 -9.60 -5.04
N LEU A 32 -0.25 -8.63 -5.09
CA LEU A 32 -0.24 -7.48 -4.20
C LEU A 32 -0.43 -6.18 -4.99
N GLU A 33 -1.16 -5.26 -4.41
CA GLU A 33 -1.40 -3.95 -5.01
C GLU A 33 -1.21 -2.86 -3.96
N VAL A 34 -0.26 -1.95 -4.18
CA VAL A 34 -0.10 -0.79 -3.31
C VAL A 34 -1.16 0.24 -3.70
N VAL A 35 -2.16 0.41 -2.85
CA VAL A 35 -3.25 1.35 -3.11
C VAL A 35 -2.96 2.76 -2.62
N GLY A 36 -1.93 2.92 -1.80
CA GLY A 36 -1.53 4.23 -1.32
C GLY A 36 -0.33 4.14 -0.40
N THR A 37 0.21 5.31 -0.06
CA THR A 37 1.30 5.45 0.90
C THR A 37 0.97 6.58 1.86
N ALA A 38 1.54 6.54 3.06
CA ALA A 38 1.35 7.60 4.04
C ALA A 38 2.63 7.83 4.83
N PRO A 39 3.00 9.10 5.10
CA PRO A 39 4.21 9.42 5.85
C PRO A 39 4.03 9.32 7.37
N ASP A 40 2.80 9.30 7.86
CA ASP A 40 2.52 9.29 9.30
C ASP A 40 1.18 8.62 9.58
N PRO A 41 0.90 8.29 10.86
CA PRO A 41 -0.34 7.59 11.24
C PRO A 41 -1.62 8.37 10.97
N PHE A 42 -1.57 9.69 11.01
CA PHE A 42 -2.77 10.51 10.81
C PHE A 42 -3.22 10.46 9.36
N ILE A 43 -2.28 10.61 8.43
CA ILE A 43 -2.57 10.49 7.00
C ILE A 43 -2.95 9.04 6.67
N ALA A 44 -2.27 8.07 7.29
CA ALA A 44 -2.59 6.66 7.12
C ALA A 44 -4.04 6.36 7.52
N ARG A 45 -4.50 6.92 8.63
CA ARG A 45 -5.87 6.72 9.11
C ARG A 45 -6.90 7.16 8.06
N ASP A 46 -6.70 8.36 7.49
CA ASP A 46 -7.60 8.87 6.47
C ASP A 46 -7.60 7.97 5.23
N LYS A 47 -6.43 7.49 4.84
CA LYS A 47 -6.31 6.61 3.68
C LYS A 47 -6.89 5.22 3.95
N ILE A 48 -6.78 4.70 5.15
CA ILE A 48 -7.41 3.44 5.54
C ILE A 48 -8.92 3.53 5.36
N LEU A 49 -9.52 4.64 5.80
CA LEU A 49 -10.95 4.84 5.68
C LEU A 49 -11.39 5.01 4.23
N ALA A 50 -10.60 5.71 3.42
CA ALA A 50 -10.92 5.99 2.03
C ALA A 50 -10.65 4.81 1.10
N LEU A 51 -9.52 4.13 1.28
CA LEU A 51 -9.03 3.11 0.33
C LEU A 51 -9.33 1.68 0.79
N LYS A 52 -9.59 1.49 2.08
CA LYS A 52 -9.92 0.19 2.68
C LYS A 52 -8.92 -0.90 2.31
N PRO A 53 -7.62 -0.70 2.64
CA PRO A 53 -6.61 -1.71 2.35
C PRO A 53 -6.83 -2.97 3.18
N ASP A 54 -6.30 -4.09 2.68
CA ASP A 54 -6.34 -5.36 3.41
C ASP A 54 -5.21 -5.44 4.44
N VAL A 55 -4.09 -4.78 4.13
CA VAL A 55 -2.90 -4.78 5.00
C VAL A 55 -2.31 -3.37 5.06
#